data_905a9a90e5056643d75e8659b2505a33
#
_entry.id   905a9a90e5056643d75e8659b2505a33
#
_cell.length_a   1.000
_cell.length_b   1.000
_cell.length_c   1.000
_cell.angle_alpha   90.00
_cell.angle_beta   90.00
_cell.angle_gamma   90.00
#
_symmetry.space_group_name_H-M   'P 1'
#
loop_
_entity.id
_entity.type
_entity.pdbx_description
1 polymer ?
#
loop_
_entity_poly.entity_id
_entity_poly.type
_entity_poly.pdbx_seq_one_letter_code
_entity_poly.pdbx_strand_id
1 'polypeptide(L)'
;DLVQRADFNTVPTLEDLHGAMERLGERNIQDLARCITAAENNTEPFAEAFAPIRATLPKVPVLGITGTGGAGKSSMVDELVRRFLMDFPDKRIALVSVDPSKRKTGGALLGDRIRMNAIHSDRVYMRSLATRQSNLALSKHVQEALDILKAAAYDLIILETSGIGQSDTEIMDHSDVSLYVMTPEFGAATQLEKIDML
;
A
#
# COMPACT_ATOMS: atom_id res chain seq x y z
N ASP A 1 14.70 -21.21 28.83
CA ASP A 1 15.62 -21.09 27.73
C ASP A 1 15.11 -20.01 26.77
N LEU A 2 16.02 -19.10 26.32
CA LEU A 2 15.67 -17.99 25.43
C LEU A 2 15.14 -18.48 24.08
N VAL A 3 15.64 -19.61 23.57
CA VAL A 3 15.19 -20.21 22.30
C VAL A 3 13.74 -20.69 22.40
N GLN A 4 13.36 -21.33 23.48
CA GLN A 4 11.97 -21.77 23.70
C GLN A 4 11.00 -20.59 23.90
N ARG A 5 11.48 -19.47 24.44
CA ARG A 5 10.67 -18.25 24.57
C ARG A 5 10.54 -17.48 23.27
N ALA A 6 11.48 -17.66 22.34
CA ALA A 6 11.45 -17.06 21.01
C ALA A 6 10.73 -17.93 19.97
N ASP A 7 10.44 -19.19 20.31
CA ASP A 7 9.71 -20.15 19.46
C ASP A 7 8.19 -19.95 19.62
N PHE A 8 7.69 -18.84 19.11
CA PHE A 8 6.27 -18.59 18.99
C PHE A 8 5.88 -18.40 17.53
N ASN A 9 4.74 -18.95 17.17
CA ASN A 9 4.20 -18.81 15.82
C ASN A 9 3.72 -17.37 15.60
N THR A 10 4.33 -16.66 14.68
CA THR A 10 3.94 -15.30 14.30
C THR A 10 2.80 -15.27 13.29
N VAL A 11 2.41 -16.43 12.74
CA VAL A 11 1.26 -16.54 11.83
C VAL A 11 -0.01 -16.45 12.67
N PRO A 12 -0.90 -15.47 12.44
CA PRO A 12 -2.12 -15.33 13.20
C PRO A 12 -3.04 -16.54 12.97
N THR A 13 -3.72 -16.98 14.04
CA THR A 13 -4.77 -17.98 13.94
C THR A 13 -5.99 -17.41 13.23
N LEU A 14 -6.92 -18.28 12.77
CA LEU A 14 -8.20 -17.81 12.22
C LEU A 14 -9.02 -17.00 13.22
N GLU A 15 -8.99 -17.38 14.49
CA GLU A 15 -9.68 -16.65 15.56
C GLU A 15 -9.07 -15.26 15.76
N ASP A 16 -7.73 -15.16 15.75
CA ASP A 16 -7.01 -13.88 15.78
C ASP A 16 -7.39 -12.98 14.58
N LEU A 17 -7.58 -13.57 13.41
CA LEU A 17 -7.96 -12.86 12.19
C LEU A 17 -9.41 -12.39 12.24
N HIS A 18 -10.35 -13.20 12.71
CA HIS A 18 -11.74 -12.79 12.90
C HIS A 18 -11.83 -11.59 13.87
N GLY A 19 -11.20 -11.69 15.04
CA GLY A 19 -11.16 -10.58 15.98
C GLY A 19 -10.50 -9.32 15.40
N ALA A 20 -9.44 -9.48 14.61
CA ALA A 20 -8.81 -8.34 13.93
C ALA A 20 -9.73 -7.70 12.88
N MET A 21 -10.47 -8.50 12.10
CA MET A 21 -11.44 -8.01 11.10
C MET A 21 -12.59 -7.24 11.74
N GLU A 22 -13.12 -7.70 12.86
CA GLU A 22 -14.18 -7.01 13.59
C GLU A 22 -13.74 -5.63 14.11
N ARG A 23 -12.47 -5.50 14.46
CA ARG A 23 -11.88 -4.25 14.97
C ARG A 23 -11.23 -3.35 13.91
N LEU A 24 -11.35 -3.65 12.61
CA LEU A 24 -10.75 -2.83 11.56
C LEU A 24 -11.16 -1.35 11.67
N GLY A 25 -12.42 -1.07 12.03
CA GLY A 25 -12.91 0.30 12.24
C GLY A 25 -12.21 1.07 13.37
N GLU A 26 -11.58 0.38 14.32
CA GLU A 26 -10.78 0.99 15.37
C GLU A 26 -9.39 1.46 14.87
N ARG A 27 -8.99 0.99 13.69
CA ARG A 27 -7.73 1.32 13.01
C ARG A 27 -6.49 0.93 13.83
N ASN A 28 -6.58 -0.15 14.59
CA ASN A 28 -5.44 -0.68 15.30
C ASN A 28 -4.38 -1.15 14.30
N ILE A 29 -3.17 -0.61 14.42
CA ILE A 29 -2.05 -0.87 13.48
C ILE A 29 -1.72 -2.37 13.43
N GLN A 30 -1.79 -3.07 14.57
CA GLN A 30 -1.48 -4.50 14.63
C GLN A 30 -2.55 -5.32 13.91
N ASP A 31 -3.83 -5.00 14.09
CA ASP A 31 -4.93 -5.70 13.43
C ASP A 31 -4.90 -5.48 11.91
N LEU A 32 -4.65 -4.24 11.47
CA LEU A 32 -4.42 -3.91 10.05
C LEU A 32 -3.25 -4.71 9.48
N ALA A 33 -2.11 -4.71 10.18
CA ALA A 33 -0.92 -5.43 9.72
C ALA A 33 -1.16 -6.94 9.64
N ARG A 34 -1.90 -7.54 10.59
CA ARG A 34 -2.26 -8.97 10.57
C ARG A 34 -3.15 -9.31 9.39
N CYS A 35 -4.21 -8.53 9.14
CA CYS A 35 -5.12 -8.74 8.02
C CYS A 35 -4.40 -8.61 6.68
N ILE A 36 -3.57 -7.57 6.49
CA ILE A 36 -2.80 -7.39 5.24
C ILE A 36 -1.78 -8.52 5.07
N THR A 37 -1.09 -8.94 6.13
CA THR A 37 -0.14 -10.06 6.05
C THR A 37 -0.85 -11.38 5.72
N ALA A 38 -2.04 -11.62 6.26
CA ALA A 38 -2.83 -12.80 5.93
C ALA A 38 -3.25 -12.79 4.45
N ALA A 39 -3.66 -11.63 3.93
CA ALA A 39 -3.96 -11.45 2.52
C ALA A 39 -2.72 -11.69 1.64
N GLU A 40 -1.55 -11.10 1.98
CA GLU A 40 -0.27 -11.31 1.25
C GLU A 40 0.17 -12.77 1.19
N ASN A 41 -0.12 -13.55 2.23
CA ASN A 41 0.17 -14.99 2.27
C ASN A 41 -0.88 -15.84 1.56
N ASN A 42 -1.88 -15.20 0.94
CA ASN A 42 -2.95 -15.83 0.15
C ASN A 42 -3.65 -16.98 0.94
N THR A 43 -4.00 -16.72 2.18
CA THR A 43 -4.69 -17.69 3.00
C THR A 43 -6.16 -17.77 2.56
N GLU A 44 -6.57 -18.88 1.95
CA GLU A 44 -7.99 -19.13 1.56
C GLU A 44 -8.95 -18.83 2.71
N PRO A 45 -8.66 -19.25 3.96
CA PRO A 45 -9.52 -18.97 5.10
C PRO A 45 -9.73 -17.46 5.35
N PHE A 46 -8.71 -16.63 5.10
CA PHE A 46 -8.85 -15.18 5.24
C PHE A 46 -9.76 -14.61 4.15
N ALA A 47 -9.60 -15.04 2.91
CA ALA A 47 -10.39 -14.54 1.79
C ALA A 47 -11.88 -14.85 1.96
N GLU A 48 -12.21 -16.06 2.42
CA GLU A 48 -13.58 -16.48 2.73
C GLU A 48 -14.17 -15.66 3.89
N ALA A 49 -13.43 -15.49 4.98
CA ALA A 49 -13.88 -14.73 6.14
C ALA A 49 -14.03 -13.22 5.83
N PHE A 50 -13.21 -12.66 4.94
CA PHE A 50 -13.26 -11.25 4.55
C PHE A 50 -14.32 -10.96 3.47
N ALA A 51 -14.83 -11.97 2.77
CA ALA A 51 -15.80 -11.78 1.67
C ALA A 51 -17.07 -10.99 2.07
N PRO A 52 -17.71 -11.21 3.24
CA PRO A 52 -18.86 -10.41 3.67
C PRO A 52 -18.51 -8.93 3.89
N ILE A 53 -17.34 -8.64 4.45
CA ILE A 53 -16.85 -7.28 4.68
C ILE A 53 -16.62 -6.61 3.33
N ARG A 54 -15.98 -7.30 2.39
CA ARG A 54 -15.73 -6.80 1.03
C ARG A 54 -17.01 -6.41 0.31
N ALA A 55 -18.10 -7.13 0.51
CA ALA A 55 -19.39 -6.84 -0.11
C ALA A 55 -20.02 -5.51 0.36
N THR A 56 -19.58 -4.97 1.49
CA THR A 56 -20.16 -3.76 2.12
C THR A 56 -19.14 -2.63 2.29
N LEU A 57 -18.04 -2.66 1.55
CA LEU A 57 -16.97 -1.67 1.68
C LEU A 57 -17.48 -0.24 1.42
N PRO A 58 -17.08 0.73 2.24
CA PRO A 58 -17.35 2.13 1.99
C PRO A 58 -16.57 2.61 0.74
N LYS A 59 -17.11 3.64 0.10
CA LYS A 59 -16.44 4.30 -1.00
C LYS A 59 -15.34 5.20 -0.44
N VAL A 60 -14.08 4.79 -0.61
CA VAL A 60 -12.89 5.55 -0.19
C VAL A 60 -12.08 5.86 -1.44
N PRO A 61 -11.74 7.15 -1.71
CA PRO A 61 -10.94 7.51 -2.86
C PRO A 61 -9.53 6.93 -2.77
N VAL A 62 -9.04 6.44 -3.90
CA VAL A 62 -7.68 5.92 -4.07
C VAL A 62 -6.95 6.78 -5.08
N LEU A 63 -5.85 7.42 -4.64
CA LEU A 63 -4.95 8.18 -5.49
C LEU A 63 -3.74 7.32 -5.85
N GLY A 64 -3.60 6.97 -7.11
CA GLY A 64 -2.44 6.28 -7.66
C GLY A 64 -1.31 7.26 -7.98
N ILE A 65 -0.08 6.95 -7.58
CA ILE A 65 1.10 7.76 -7.89
C ILE A 65 2.20 6.86 -8.43
N THR A 66 2.61 7.13 -9.67
CA THR A 66 3.71 6.46 -10.34
C THR A 66 4.61 7.46 -11.05
N GLY A 67 5.58 7.01 -11.79
CA GLY A 67 6.49 7.86 -12.56
C GLY A 67 7.94 7.39 -12.50
N THR A 68 8.82 8.08 -13.18
CA THR A 68 10.21 7.68 -13.36
C THR A 68 10.99 7.57 -12.05
N GLY A 69 11.97 6.67 -12.02
CA GLY A 69 12.91 6.56 -10.91
C GLY A 69 13.64 7.89 -10.68
N GLY A 70 13.73 8.34 -9.44
CA GLY A 70 14.39 9.61 -9.10
C GLY A 70 13.57 10.88 -9.36
N ALA A 71 12.34 10.78 -9.88
CA ALA A 71 11.48 11.94 -10.15
C ALA A 71 10.92 12.66 -8.91
N GLY A 72 11.22 12.16 -7.71
CA GLY A 72 10.76 12.78 -6.48
C GLY A 72 9.38 12.34 -6.00
N LYS A 73 8.87 11.20 -6.48
CA LYS A 73 7.57 10.65 -6.08
C LYS A 73 7.37 10.60 -4.57
N SER A 74 8.26 9.95 -3.85
CA SER A 74 8.13 9.80 -2.39
C SER A 74 8.20 11.13 -1.64
N SER A 75 8.96 12.10 -2.15
CA SER A 75 8.97 13.48 -1.60
C SER A 75 7.65 14.19 -1.84
N MET A 76 7.07 14.01 -3.02
CA MET A 76 5.75 14.56 -3.35
C MET A 76 4.65 13.90 -2.49
N VAL A 77 4.71 12.59 -2.30
CA VAL A 77 3.79 11.86 -1.45
C VAL A 77 3.87 12.35 0.00
N ASP A 78 5.08 12.51 0.55
CA ASP A 78 5.29 13.03 1.91
C ASP A 78 4.66 14.42 2.08
N GLU A 79 4.85 15.31 1.10
CA GLU A 79 4.26 16.65 1.11
C GLU A 79 2.73 16.62 0.94
N LEU A 80 2.19 15.75 0.10
CA LEU A 80 0.74 15.56 -0.02
C LEU A 80 0.12 15.08 1.29
N VAL A 81 0.73 14.09 1.93
CA VAL A 81 0.29 13.59 3.25
C VAL A 81 0.34 14.71 4.28
N ARG A 82 1.45 15.48 4.33
CA ARG A 82 1.60 16.61 5.25
C ARG A 82 0.50 17.65 5.06
N ARG A 83 0.21 18.05 3.82
CA ARG A 83 -0.86 19.01 3.50
C ARG A 83 -2.23 18.47 3.83
N PHE A 84 -2.51 17.22 3.50
CA PHE A 84 -3.77 16.58 3.85
C PHE A 84 -4.03 16.60 5.35
N LEU A 85 -3.01 16.31 6.17
CA LEU A 85 -3.13 16.36 7.62
C LEU A 85 -3.35 17.76 8.19
N MET A 86 -2.85 18.80 7.49
CA MET A 86 -3.04 20.20 7.88
C MET A 86 -4.43 20.72 7.49
N ASP A 87 -4.86 20.41 6.27
CA ASP A 87 -6.12 20.92 5.72
C ASP A 87 -7.35 20.16 6.25
N PHE A 88 -7.14 18.90 6.67
CA PHE A 88 -8.20 18.02 7.15
C PHE A 88 -7.84 17.43 8.53
N PRO A 89 -8.02 18.19 9.62
CA PRO A 89 -7.55 17.80 10.97
C PRO A 89 -8.22 16.53 11.51
N ASP A 90 -9.45 16.24 11.09
CA ASP A 90 -10.23 15.09 11.55
C ASP A 90 -10.12 13.86 10.63
N LYS A 91 -9.41 14.01 9.50
CA LYS A 91 -9.28 12.97 8.49
C LYS A 91 -8.04 12.10 8.69
N ARG A 92 -8.12 10.88 8.19
CA ARG A 92 -7.07 9.86 8.24
C ARG A 92 -6.70 9.40 6.84
N ILE A 93 -5.42 9.15 6.63
CA ILE A 93 -4.87 8.75 5.33
C ILE A 93 -4.09 7.45 5.46
N ALA A 94 -4.22 6.58 4.47
CA ALA A 94 -3.40 5.39 4.36
C ALA A 94 -2.49 5.48 3.12
N LEU A 95 -1.28 4.94 3.25
CA LEU A 95 -0.29 4.89 2.19
C LEU A 95 0.11 3.42 1.95
N VAL A 96 -0.03 2.98 0.71
CA VAL A 96 0.44 1.68 0.24
C VAL A 96 1.55 1.92 -0.77
N SER A 97 2.77 1.53 -0.44
CA SER A 97 3.92 1.62 -1.33
C SER A 97 4.24 0.22 -1.87
N VAL A 98 4.27 0.08 -3.19
CA VAL A 98 4.58 -1.17 -3.87
C VAL A 98 5.98 -1.10 -4.47
N ASP A 99 6.89 -1.85 -3.87
CA ASP A 99 8.30 -1.85 -4.25
C ASP A 99 8.73 -3.20 -4.85
N PRO A 100 9.67 -3.20 -5.81
CA PRO A 100 10.27 -4.44 -6.25
C PRO A 100 11.03 -5.09 -5.10
N SER A 101 10.83 -6.39 -4.90
CA SER A 101 11.59 -7.13 -3.90
C SER A 101 13.07 -7.20 -4.27
N LYS A 102 13.96 -7.09 -3.27
CA LYS A 102 15.37 -7.39 -3.47
C LYS A 102 15.53 -8.86 -3.88
N ARG A 103 16.17 -9.12 -5.02
CA ARG A 103 16.45 -10.48 -5.52
C ARG A 103 17.09 -11.42 -4.49
N LYS A 104 17.88 -10.90 -3.54
CA LYS A 104 18.61 -11.71 -2.54
C LYS A 104 17.86 -11.95 -1.23
N THR A 105 16.91 -11.09 -0.85
CA THR A 105 16.28 -11.15 0.50
C THR A 105 14.76 -11.27 0.46
N GLY A 106 14.13 -11.08 -0.68
CA GLY A 106 12.67 -11.18 -0.85
C GLY A 106 11.83 -10.14 -0.09
N GLY A 107 12.47 -9.14 0.53
CA GLY A 107 11.79 -8.09 1.29
C GLY A 107 11.65 -6.78 0.52
N ALA A 108 10.66 -5.97 0.87
CA ALA A 108 10.47 -4.62 0.35
C ALA A 108 11.67 -3.71 0.67
N LEU A 109 11.94 -2.77 -0.22
CA LEU A 109 12.94 -1.72 0.02
C LEU A 109 12.34 -0.70 1.00
N LEU A 110 12.65 -0.81 2.28
CA LEU A 110 12.16 0.10 3.33
C LEU A 110 12.74 1.54 3.23
N GLY A 111 13.54 1.83 2.22
CA GLY A 111 14.22 3.13 2.08
C GLY A 111 13.27 4.32 1.99
N ASP A 112 12.11 4.15 1.37
CA ASP A 112 11.14 5.23 1.23
C ASP A 112 10.45 5.55 2.55
N ARG A 113 10.15 4.53 3.35
CA ARG A 113 9.55 4.70 4.69
C ARG A 113 10.44 5.53 5.62
N ILE A 114 11.77 5.38 5.52
CA ILE A 114 12.74 6.10 6.38
C ILE A 114 12.82 7.58 5.99
N ARG A 115 12.50 7.92 4.74
CA ARG A 115 12.60 9.28 4.19
C ARG A 115 11.33 10.12 4.40
N MET A 116 10.19 9.49 4.67
CA MET A 116 8.93 10.19 4.87
C MET A 116 8.80 10.66 6.32
N ASN A 117 8.55 11.94 6.52
CA ASN A 117 8.38 12.55 7.84
C ASN A 117 6.91 12.58 8.29
N ALA A 118 5.98 12.74 7.35
CA ALA A 118 4.56 12.87 7.65
C ALA A 118 3.91 11.58 8.16
N ILE A 119 4.55 10.42 7.96
CA ILE A 119 4.02 9.10 8.35
C ILE A 119 4.08 8.82 9.86
N HIS A 120 4.69 9.69 10.65
CA HIS A 120 4.78 9.52 12.12
C HIS A 120 3.52 9.98 12.87
N SER A 121 2.54 10.53 12.16
CA SER A 121 1.24 10.89 12.74
C SER A 121 0.40 9.65 13.02
N ASP A 122 -0.35 9.63 14.12
CA ASP A 122 -1.34 8.61 14.47
C ASP A 122 -2.52 8.54 13.47
N ARG A 123 -2.65 9.57 12.63
CA ARG A 123 -3.64 9.65 11.55
C ARG A 123 -3.15 9.06 10.23
N VAL A 124 -1.91 8.57 10.18
CA VAL A 124 -1.31 7.97 8.98
C VAL A 124 -1.00 6.51 9.20
N TYR A 125 -1.46 5.66 8.29
CA TYR A 125 -1.01 4.28 8.21
C TYR A 125 -0.18 4.08 6.95
N MET A 126 0.96 3.40 7.06
CA MET A 126 1.79 3.06 5.90
C MET A 126 2.11 1.57 5.86
N ARG A 127 1.92 0.97 4.68
CA ARG A 127 2.32 -0.41 4.38
C ARG A 127 3.14 -0.44 3.11
N SER A 128 4.30 -1.10 3.16
CA SER A 128 5.08 -1.45 1.97
C SER A 128 4.79 -2.89 1.58
N LEU A 129 4.40 -3.10 0.33
CA LEU A 129 4.18 -4.41 -0.28
C LEU A 129 5.35 -4.73 -1.21
N ALA A 130 5.83 -5.97 -1.18
CA ALA A 130 6.92 -6.42 -2.04
C ALA A 130 6.39 -7.21 -3.24
N THR A 131 6.80 -6.85 -4.45
CA THR A 131 6.56 -7.70 -5.62
C THR A 131 7.61 -8.80 -5.68
N ARG A 132 7.20 -10.04 -5.52
CA ARG A 132 8.12 -11.20 -5.52
C ARG A 132 8.59 -11.64 -6.91
N GLN A 133 7.95 -11.18 -7.97
CA GLN A 133 8.31 -11.51 -9.35
C GLN A 133 8.42 -10.26 -10.20
N SER A 134 9.52 -10.17 -10.95
CA SER A 134 9.86 -9.01 -11.79
C SER A 134 8.90 -8.75 -12.97
N ASN A 135 7.95 -9.65 -13.23
CA ASN A 135 7.02 -9.58 -14.36
C ASN A 135 5.57 -9.29 -13.96
N LEU A 136 5.27 -9.22 -12.66
CA LEU A 136 3.98 -8.79 -12.13
C LEU A 136 4.25 -7.49 -11.38
N ALA A 137 3.91 -6.41 -12.01
CA ALA A 137 4.33 -5.09 -11.58
C ALA A 137 3.62 -4.64 -10.32
N LEU A 138 2.35 -4.90 -10.18
CA LEU A 138 1.63 -4.72 -8.93
C LEU A 138 1.50 -6.05 -8.18
N SER A 139 1.67 -5.98 -6.86
CA SER A 139 1.46 -7.15 -6.03
C SER A 139 0.05 -7.68 -6.23
N LYS A 140 -0.09 -9.01 -6.45
CA LYS A 140 -1.38 -9.70 -6.49
C LYS A 140 -2.32 -9.31 -5.34
N HIS A 141 -1.75 -8.83 -4.24
CA HIS A 141 -2.46 -8.53 -2.99
C HIS A 141 -2.71 -7.04 -2.76
N VAL A 142 -2.42 -6.19 -3.76
CA VAL A 142 -2.72 -4.75 -3.65
C VAL A 142 -4.19 -4.51 -3.42
N GLN A 143 -5.05 -5.19 -4.20
CA GLN A 143 -6.50 -5.03 -4.07
C GLN A 143 -6.99 -5.42 -2.68
N GLU A 144 -6.50 -6.54 -2.14
CA GLU A 144 -6.85 -6.98 -0.79
C GLU A 144 -6.41 -5.96 0.27
N ALA A 145 -5.20 -5.41 0.14
CA ALA A 145 -4.72 -4.38 1.05
C ALA A 145 -5.56 -3.10 0.99
N LEU A 146 -5.95 -2.65 -0.21
CA LEU A 146 -6.84 -1.52 -0.40
C LEU A 146 -8.22 -1.78 0.22
N ASP A 147 -8.78 -2.97 0.03
CA ASP A 147 -10.07 -3.36 0.58
C ASP A 147 -10.06 -3.37 2.12
N ILE A 148 -8.98 -3.88 2.73
CA ILE A 148 -8.79 -3.84 4.19
C ILE A 148 -8.73 -2.39 4.71
N LEU A 149 -8.01 -1.51 4.01
CA LEU A 149 -7.92 -0.09 4.37
C LEU A 149 -9.25 0.65 4.18
N LYS A 150 -10.04 0.29 3.16
CA LYS A 150 -11.41 0.77 2.98
C LYS A 150 -12.30 0.32 4.13
N ALA A 151 -12.23 -0.96 4.52
CA ALA A 151 -12.97 -1.50 5.67
C ALA A 151 -12.60 -0.79 6.97
N ALA A 152 -11.34 -0.38 7.13
CA ALA A 152 -10.88 0.43 8.25
C ALA A 152 -11.31 1.90 8.18
N ALA A 153 -12.09 2.29 7.15
CA ALA A 153 -12.65 3.63 6.97
C ALA A 153 -11.59 4.75 7.02
N TYR A 154 -10.47 4.57 6.29
CA TYR A 154 -9.58 5.69 5.96
C TYR A 154 -10.31 6.63 4.99
N ASP A 155 -10.01 7.93 5.07
CA ASP A 155 -10.67 8.94 4.26
C ASP A 155 -10.03 9.12 2.87
N LEU A 156 -8.76 8.77 2.74
CA LEU A 156 -8.00 8.77 1.49
C LEU A 156 -6.96 7.65 1.54
N ILE A 157 -6.77 6.96 0.44
CA ILE A 157 -5.69 6.00 0.27
C ILE A 157 -4.78 6.48 -0.86
N ILE A 158 -3.48 6.54 -0.63
CA ILE A 158 -2.47 6.75 -1.67
C ILE A 158 -1.83 5.41 -1.99
N LEU A 159 -1.84 5.04 -3.26
CA LEU A 159 -1.13 3.88 -3.80
C LEU A 159 0.08 4.39 -4.59
N GLU A 160 1.29 4.14 -4.10
CA GLU A 160 2.54 4.52 -4.75
C GLU A 160 3.24 3.30 -5.35
N THR A 161 3.75 3.42 -6.57
CA THR A 161 4.59 2.41 -7.20
C THR A 161 6.01 2.94 -7.46
N SER A 162 6.96 2.02 -7.60
CA SER A 162 8.37 2.37 -7.83
C SER A 162 8.64 2.99 -9.21
N GLY A 163 7.67 2.98 -10.13
CA GLY A 163 7.84 3.54 -11.48
C GLY A 163 8.76 2.72 -12.37
N ILE A 164 8.57 1.41 -12.41
CA ILE A 164 9.34 0.48 -13.23
C ILE A 164 8.39 -0.23 -14.22
N GLY A 165 8.18 0.38 -15.39
CA GLY A 165 7.55 -0.29 -16.53
C GLY A 165 6.06 -0.62 -16.33
N GLN A 166 5.66 -1.88 -16.48
CA GLN A 166 4.24 -2.31 -16.48
C GLN A 166 3.44 -1.94 -15.23
N SER A 167 4.09 -1.69 -14.08
CA SER A 167 3.38 -1.22 -12.87
C SER A 167 2.72 0.14 -13.05
N ASP A 168 3.16 0.89 -14.04
CA ASP A 168 2.66 2.24 -14.28
C ASP A 168 1.24 2.22 -14.85
N THR A 169 0.92 1.23 -15.67
CA THR A 169 -0.44 1.05 -16.23
C THR A 169 -1.37 0.33 -15.27
N GLU A 170 -0.89 -0.68 -14.56
CA GLU A 170 -1.70 -1.46 -13.62
C GLU A 170 -2.20 -0.63 -12.41
N ILE A 171 -1.51 0.49 -12.08
CA ILE A 171 -1.97 1.38 -11.00
C ILE A 171 -3.35 1.98 -11.30
N MET A 172 -3.68 2.18 -12.59
CA MET A 172 -4.98 2.72 -13.01
C MET A 172 -6.13 1.78 -12.65
N ASP A 173 -5.91 0.47 -12.67
CA ASP A 173 -6.92 -0.52 -12.33
C ASP A 173 -7.29 -0.52 -10.85
N HIS A 174 -6.43 0.07 -10.01
CA HIS A 174 -6.57 0.09 -8.56
C HIS A 174 -6.80 1.49 -7.98
N SER A 175 -6.86 2.54 -8.81
CA SER A 175 -7.02 3.92 -8.37
C SER A 175 -8.17 4.64 -9.05
N ASP A 176 -8.78 5.61 -8.36
CA ASP A 176 -9.83 6.47 -8.91
C ASP A 176 -9.23 7.62 -9.73
N VAL A 177 -8.04 8.06 -9.34
CA VAL A 177 -7.23 9.09 -10.04
C VAL A 177 -5.79 8.65 -10.00
N SER A 178 -5.08 8.82 -11.11
CA SER A 178 -3.66 8.46 -11.23
C SER A 178 -2.83 9.70 -11.58
N LEU A 179 -1.67 9.83 -10.93
CA LEU A 179 -0.68 10.87 -11.20
C LEU A 179 0.62 10.21 -11.69
N TYR A 180 1.11 10.70 -12.81
CA TYR A 180 2.43 10.34 -13.32
C TYR A 180 3.43 11.45 -13.02
N VAL A 181 4.47 11.15 -12.24
CA VAL A 181 5.50 12.10 -11.83
C VAL A 181 6.73 11.92 -12.70
N MET A 182 7.12 12.99 -13.40
CA MET A 182 8.29 13.01 -14.27
C MET A 182 9.17 14.23 -13.98
N THR A 183 10.44 14.14 -14.35
CA THR A 183 11.36 15.29 -14.32
C THR A 183 11.32 16.03 -15.65
N PRO A 184 11.73 17.33 -15.69
CA PRO A 184 11.80 18.11 -16.93
C PRO A 184 12.73 17.52 -17.98
N GLU A 185 13.72 16.74 -17.57
CA GLU A 185 14.69 16.08 -18.46
C GLU A 185 14.09 14.83 -19.14
N PHE A 186 12.97 14.34 -18.63
CA PHE A 186 12.26 13.21 -19.21
C PHE A 186 11.32 13.73 -20.29
N GLY A 187 11.73 13.71 -21.56
CA GLY A 187 10.78 14.23 -22.51
C GLY A 187 11.24 14.50 -23.91
N ALA A 188 12.00 13.61 -24.57
CA ALA A 188 11.83 13.54 -26.01
C ALA A 188 10.40 13.06 -26.29
N ALA A 189 9.67 13.68 -27.24
CA ALA A 189 8.29 13.31 -27.59
C ALA A 189 8.11 11.81 -27.82
N THR A 190 9.09 11.15 -28.40
CA THR A 190 9.16 9.69 -28.61
C THR A 190 9.28 8.86 -27.32
N GLN A 191 9.62 9.47 -26.17
CA GLN A 191 9.64 8.79 -24.88
C GLN A 191 8.30 8.94 -24.15
N LEU A 192 7.61 10.06 -24.36
CA LEU A 192 6.26 10.29 -23.83
C LEU A 192 5.24 9.35 -24.49
N GLU A 193 5.40 9.06 -25.79
CA GLU A 193 4.56 8.09 -26.51
C GLU A 193 4.62 6.66 -25.97
N LYS A 194 5.64 6.34 -25.15
CA LYS A 194 5.81 5.02 -24.51
C LYS A 194 5.15 4.92 -23.13
N ILE A 195 4.56 6.01 -22.66
CA ILE A 195 3.87 6.07 -21.39
C ILE A 195 2.39 5.79 -21.67
N ASP A 196 1.99 4.53 -21.50
CA ASP A 196 0.61 4.08 -21.77
C ASP A 196 -0.46 4.79 -20.90
N MET A 197 -0.04 5.63 -19.94
CA MET A 197 -0.92 6.42 -19.07
C MET A 197 -1.26 7.81 -19.61
N LEU A 198 -0.58 8.28 -20.66
CA LEU A 198 -0.80 9.60 -21.26
C LEU A 198 -1.63 9.50 -22.54
#